data_5a0338c18879f1aca0108d0f7ba572bb
#
_entry.id   5a0338c18879f1aca0108d0f7ba572bb
#
_cell.length_a   1.000
_cell.length_b   1.000
_cell.length_c   1.000
_cell.angle_alpha   90.00
_cell.angle_beta   90.00
_cell.angle_gamma   90.00
#
_symmetry.space_group_name_H-M   'P 1'
#
loop_
_entity.id
_entity.type
_entity.pdbx_description
1 polymer ?
#
loop_
_entity_poly.entity_id
_entity_poly.type
_entity_poly.pdbx_seq_one_letter_code
_entity_poly.pdbx_strand_id
1 'polypeptide(L)'
;MPFSRALAPAPAETDELTSNMVGIGMNFAARATLQPNIEDTLLRASVEAFEKPDLRVLAVLTTWFGVYATWVNVDRITQLVSNQQSQRVRAFWSALAYWRRKDPRFARLGRLYLGERQDLLSTGSDFQIMRHGEDGRFAGSSLRVPGNVLRDRLTDVLPVTELARRHRAFRYRVLIGPSYRADMWAAIELDPTLSAAELARKTYGSFATAWRVKRDFAILRP
;
A
#
# COMPACT_ATOMS: atom_id res chain seq x y z
N MET A 1 7.21 -5.74 25.76
CA MET A 1 7.51 -4.71 24.74
C MET A 1 6.23 -4.38 24.00
N PRO A 2 5.81 -3.12 23.90
CA PRO A 2 4.64 -2.78 23.10
C PRO A 2 4.95 -3.14 21.64
N PHE A 3 4.05 -3.88 21.00
CA PHE A 3 4.16 -4.21 19.57
C PHE A 3 4.01 -2.91 18.77
N SER A 4 5.10 -2.44 18.19
CA SER A 4 5.06 -1.25 17.36
C SER A 4 4.46 -1.59 16.00
N ARG A 5 3.22 -1.15 15.79
CA ARG A 5 2.57 -1.17 14.46
C ARG A 5 3.31 -0.31 13.44
N ALA A 6 4.24 0.51 13.92
CA ALA A 6 5.05 1.43 13.13
C ALA A 6 6.39 0.82 12.66
N LEU A 7 6.61 -0.49 12.86
CA LEU A 7 7.80 -1.14 12.32
C LEU A 7 7.84 -0.96 10.81
N ALA A 8 8.90 -0.29 10.35
CA ALA A 8 9.19 -0.22 8.93
C ALA A 8 9.57 -1.62 8.42
N PRO A 9 9.19 -1.99 7.20
CA PRO A 9 9.68 -3.21 6.58
C PRO A 9 11.21 -3.15 6.45
N ALA A 10 11.88 -4.30 6.57
CA ALA A 10 13.31 -4.39 6.27
C ALA A 10 13.59 -3.98 4.81
N PRO A 11 14.75 -3.37 4.51
CA PRO A 11 15.11 -3.12 3.12
C PRO A 11 15.07 -4.42 2.32
N ALA A 12 14.48 -4.38 1.12
CA ALA A 12 14.48 -5.50 0.19
C ALA A 12 15.43 -5.19 -0.98
N GLU A 13 16.00 -6.22 -1.57
CA GLU A 13 16.66 -6.08 -2.86
C GLU A 13 15.64 -5.70 -3.94
N THR A 14 16.07 -5.00 -4.99
CA THR A 14 15.19 -4.52 -6.07
C THR A 14 14.38 -5.66 -6.70
N ASP A 15 15.00 -6.83 -6.91
CA ASP A 15 14.33 -8.00 -7.49
C ASP A 15 13.25 -8.57 -6.55
N GLU A 16 13.51 -8.56 -5.24
CA GLU A 16 12.52 -8.98 -4.24
C GLU A 16 11.32 -8.02 -4.22
N LEU A 17 11.57 -6.70 -4.29
CA LEU A 17 10.49 -5.71 -4.32
C LEU A 17 9.63 -5.85 -5.58
N THR A 18 10.24 -6.06 -6.75
CA THR A 18 9.51 -6.32 -8.00
C THR A 18 8.65 -7.58 -7.87
N SER A 19 9.20 -8.65 -7.30
CA SER A 19 8.48 -9.90 -7.03
C SER A 19 7.31 -9.69 -6.05
N ASN A 20 7.48 -8.83 -5.04
CA ASN A 20 6.42 -8.46 -4.11
C ASN A 20 5.32 -7.62 -4.79
N MET A 21 5.70 -6.68 -5.67
CA MET A 21 4.73 -5.92 -6.47
C MET A 21 3.87 -6.85 -7.35
N VAL A 22 4.50 -7.85 -7.98
CA VAL A 22 3.76 -8.87 -8.74
C VAL A 22 2.85 -9.69 -7.81
N GLY A 23 3.31 -10.01 -6.61
CA GLY A 23 2.54 -10.74 -5.60
C GLY A 23 1.27 -10.02 -5.13
N ILE A 24 1.28 -8.69 -5.11
CA ILE A 24 0.08 -7.88 -4.82
C ILE A 24 -0.73 -7.48 -6.06
N GLY A 25 -0.42 -8.05 -7.22
CA GLY A 25 -1.22 -7.90 -8.44
C GLY A 25 -0.81 -6.78 -9.37
N MET A 26 0.44 -6.32 -9.34
CA MET A 26 1.02 -5.44 -10.35
C MET A 26 1.75 -6.29 -11.41
N ASN A 27 1.59 -5.95 -12.69
CA ASN A 27 2.21 -6.71 -13.79
C ASN A 27 3.61 -6.16 -14.11
N PHE A 28 4.62 -6.81 -13.56
CA PHE A 28 6.03 -6.60 -13.90
C PHE A 28 6.66 -7.92 -14.36
N ALA A 29 7.81 -7.83 -15.03
CA ALA A 29 8.54 -8.99 -15.53
C ALA A 29 9.33 -9.68 -14.39
N ALA A 30 8.62 -10.27 -13.42
CA ALA A 30 9.20 -11.01 -12.30
C ALA A 30 8.27 -12.16 -11.87
N ARG A 31 8.81 -13.11 -11.12
CA ARG A 31 8.03 -14.15 -10.47
C ARG A 31 7.36 -13.57 -9.21
N ALA A 32 6.07 -13.80 -9.02
CA ALA A 32 5.35 -13.35 -7.85
C ALA A 32 5.89 -13.97 -6.55
N THR A 33 6.15 -13.14 -5.55
CA THR A 33 6.29 -13.60 -4.17
C THR A 33 4.94 -14.07 -3.64
N LEU A 34 4.92 -15.13 -2.86
CA LEU A 34 3.70 -15.63 -2.21
C LEU A 34 3.36 -14.76 -1.00
N GLN A 35 2.15 -14.20 -1.00
CA GLN A 35 1.56 -13.50 0.16
C GLN A 35 2.41 -12.34 0.73
N PRO A 36 3.00 -11.44 -0.08
CA PRO A 36 3.73 -10.30 0.46
C PRO A 36 2.77 -9.35 1.20
N ASN A 37 3.30 -8.60 2.18
CA ASN A 37 2.48 -7.57 2.83
C ASN A 37 2.16 -6.45 1.86
N ILE A 38 0.89 -6.10 1.73
CA ILE A 38 0.41 -5.14 0.74
C ILE A 38 0.97 -3.74 1.03
N GLU A 39 0.78 -3.23 2.25
CA GLU A 39 1.18 -1.86 2.61
C GLU A 39 2.70 -1.69 2.62
N ASP A 40 3.42 -2.70 3.08
CA ASP A 40 4.89 -2.70 3.06
C ASP A 40 5.41 -2.64 1.62
N THR A 41 4.81 -3.40 0.71
CA THR A 41 5.15 -3.40 -0.71
C THR A 41 4.83 -2.06 -1.37
N LEU A 42 3.65 -1.50 -1.11
CA LEU A 42 3.23 -0.21 -1.67
C LEU A 42 4.16 0.93 -1.23
N LEU A 43 4.50 0.97 0.08
CA LEU A 43 5.42 1.98 0.58
C LEU A 43 6.80 1.86 -0.07
N ARG A 44 7.39 0.66 -0.05
CA ARG A 44 8.72 0.42 -0.63
C ARG A 44 8.78 0.78 -2.11
N ALA A 45 7.76 0.37 -2.89
CA ALA A 45 7.67 0.72 -4.31
C ALA A 45 7.65 2.24 -4.52
N SER A 46 6.93 2.99 -3.67
CA SER A 46 6.92 4.45 -3.75
C SER A 46 8.27 5.06 -3.34
N VAL A 47 8.92 4.55 -2.29
CA VAL A 47 10.25 5.02 -1.86
C VAL A 47 11.28 4.82 -2.97
N GLU A 48 11.39 3.59 -3.48
CA GLU A 48 12.37 3.28 -4.54
C GLU A 48 12.12 4.07 -5.81
N ALA A 49 10.84 4.25 -6.19
CA ALA A 49 10.49 5.02 -7.39
C ALA A 49 10.78 6.52 -7.27
N PHE A 50 10.93 7.07 -6.06
CA PHE A 50 11.41 8.44 -5.85
C PHE A 50 12.93 8.51 -5.69
N GLU A 51 13.58 7.50 -5.18
CA GLU A 51 15.05 7.42 -5.06
C GLU A 51 15.71 7.16 -6.42
N LYS A 52 15.14 6.24 -7.20
CA LYS A 52 15.52 5.94 -8.58
C LYS A 52 14.35 6.34 -9.49
N PRO A 53 14.28 7.59 -9.97
CA PRO A 53 13.08 8.12 -10.61
C PRO A 53 12.45 7.16 -11.63
N ASP A 54 11.37 6.47 -11.23
CA ASP A 54 10.62 5.54 -12.07
C ASP A 54 9.13 5.92 -12.12
N LEU A 55 8.79 6.70 -13.14
CA LEU A 55 7.43 7.14 -13.38
C LEU A 55 6.48 6.00 -13.75
N ARG A 56 6.99 4.89 -14.29
CA ARG A 56 6.17 3.72 -14.59
C ARG A 56 5.70 3.04 -13.32
N VAL A 57 6.60 2.83 -12.36
CA VAL A 57 6.24 2.26 -11.06
C VAL A 57 5.22 3.15 -10.34
N LEU A 58 5.41 4.48 -10.32
CA LEU A 58 4.45 5.41 -9.72
C LEU A 58 3.09 5.41 -10.44
N ALA A 59 3.06 5.27 -11.78
CA ALA A 59 1.82 5.19 -12.55
C ALA A 59 1.06 3.87 -12.25
N VAL A 60 1.77 2.74 -12.22
CA VAL A 60 1.17 1.44 -11.87
C VAL A 60 0.65 1.45 -10.43
N LEU A 61 1.44 1.99 -9.47
CA LEU A 61 1.03 2.12 -8.07
C LEU A 61 -0.21 3.02 -7.92
N THR A 62 -0.25 4.14 -8.63
CA THR A 62 -1.42 5.04 -8.63
C THR A 62 -2.66 4.35 -9.19
N THR A 63 -2.52 3.61 -10.29
CA THR A 63 -3.60 2.82 -10.90
C THR A 63 -4.07 1.73 -9.94
N TRP A 64 -3.12 0.98 -9.35
CA TRP A 64 -3.42 -0.05 -8.35
C TRP A 64 -4.20 0.55 -7.16
N PHE A 65 -3.73 1.67 -6.62
CA PHE A 65 -4.43 2.37 -5.53
C PHE A 65 -5.84 2.80 -5.97
N GLY A 66 -6.00 3.24 -7.21
CA GLY A 66 -7.30 3.57 -7.81
C GLY A 66 -8.30 2.41 -7.72
N VAL A 67 -7.84 1.19 -8.01
CA VAL A 67 -8.65 -0.03 -8.02
C VAL A 67 -8.87 -0.58 -6.61
N TYR A 68 -7.83 -0.59 -5.78
CA TYR A 68 -7.77 -1.39 -4.56
C TYR A 68 -7.86 -0.59 -3.24
N ALA A 69 -7.97 0.74 -3.28
CA ALA A 69 -7.97 1.59 -2.08
C ALA A 69 -8.98 1.15 -1.00
N THR A 70 -10.14 0.59 -1.41
CA THR A 70 -11.18 0.09 -0.50
C THR A 70 -10.65 -1.00 0.44
N TRP A 71 -9.68 -1.81 -0.01
CA TRP A 71 -9.13 -2.94 0.73
C TRP A 71 -7.73 -2.68 1.31
N VAL A 72 -7.24 -1.46 1.25
CA VAL A 72 -6.00 -1.05 1.92
C VAL A 72 -6.23 -0.94 3.42
N ASN A 73 -5.31 -1.49 4.22
CA ASN A 73 -5.26 -1.24 5.66
C ASN A 73 -4.67 0.16 5.89
N VAL A 74 -5.59 1.15 5.95
CA VAL A 74 -5.21 2.57 6.02
C VAL A 74 -4.46 2.90 7.31
N ASP A 75 -4.74 2.22 8.43
CA ASP A 75 -3.98 2.40 9.66
C ASP A 75 -2.51 1.98 9.47
N ARG A 76 -2.26 0.83 8.84
CA ARG A 76 -0.90 0.36 8.57
C ARG A 76 -0.14 1.32 7.64
N ILE A 77 -0.72 1.68 6.49
CA ILE A 77 -0.02 2.57 5.55
C ILE A 77 0.22 3.96 6.15
N THR A 78 -0.72 4.48 6.95
CA THR A 78 -0.55 5.76 7.64
C THR A 78 0.65 5.73 8.60
N GLN A 79 0.80 4.66 9.36
CA GLN A 79 1.93 4.51 10.27
C GLN A 79 3.25 4.37 9.53
N LEU A 80 3.28 3.60 8.45
CA LEU A 80 4.47 3.45 7.61
C LEU A 80 4.91 4.78 7.01
N VAL A 81 3.97 5.54 6.44
CA VAL A 81 4.26 6.86 5.83
C VAL A 81 4.66 7.88 6.88
N SER A 82 4.09 7.84 8.09
CA SER A 82 4.47 8.77 9.17
C SER A 82 5.94 8.65 9.58
N ASN A 83 6.54 7.48 9.40
CA ASN A 83 7.95 7.21 9.71
C ASN A 83 8.91 7.54 8.55
N GLN A 84 8.39 7.96 7.38
CA GLN A 84 9.25 8.29 6.26
C GLN A 84 9.95 9.63 6.43
N GLN A 85 11.24 9.68 6.09
CA GLN A 85 12.00 10.92 6.07
C GLN A 85 11.76 11.72 4.78
N SER A 86 11.51 11.02 3.66
CA SER A 86 11.31 11.64 2.36
C SER A 86 10.01 12.45 2.30
N GLN A 87 10.13 13.77 2.16
CA GLN A 87 8.99 14.67 2.01
C GLN A 87 8.21 14.37 0.73
N ARG A 88 8.89 13.96 -0.36
CA ARG A 88 8.24 13.60 -1.62
C ARG A 88 7.36 12.36 -1.48
N VAL A 89 7.81 11.34 -0.76
CA VAL A 89 7.01 10.14 -0.45
C VAL A 89 5.80 10.52 0.41
N ARG A 90 6.00 11.34 1.44
CA ARG A 90 4.89 11.83 2.30
C ARG A 90 3.88 12.65 1.50
N ALA A 91 4.35 13.56 0.63
CA ALA A 91 3.49 14.35 -0.25
C ALA A 91 2.69 13.46 -1.22
N PHE A 92 3.32 12.45 -1.81
CA PHE A 92 2.66 11.50 -2.71
C PHE A 92 1.52 10.74 -2.01
N TRP A 93 1.77 10.15 -0.83
CA TRP A 93 0.75 9.43 -0.08
C TRP A 93 -0.37 10.34 0.44
N SER A 94 -0.03 11.56 0.86
CA SER A 94 -1.01 12.60 1.19
C SER A 94 -1.90 12.95 0.00
N ALA A 95 -1.32 13.03 -1.20
CA ALA A 95 -2.04 13.33 -2.43
C ALA A 95 -2.96 12.17 -2.86
N LEU A 96 -2.52 10.92 -2.73
CA LEU A 96 -3.39 9.74 -2.94
C LEU A 96 -4.56 9.71 -1.95
N ALA A 97 -4.32 10.07 -0.68
CA ALA A 97 -5.36 10.20 0.32
C ALA A 97 -6.34 11.33 -0.02
N TYR A 98 -5.85 12.46 -0.52
CA TYR A 98 -6.68 13.57 -1.01
C TYR A 98 -7.57 13.14 -2.19
N TRP A 99 -7.07 12.36 -3.12
CA TRP A 99 -7.87 11.77 -4.17
C TRP A 99 -9.03 10.92 -3.61
N ARG A 100 -8.81 10.24 -2.47
CA ARG A 100 -9.82 9.43 -1.77
C ARG A 100 -10.51 10.15 -0.61
N ARG A 101 -10.50 11.50 -0.56
CA ARG A 101 -11.01 12.31 0.56
C ARG A 101 -12.48 12.11 0.93
N LYS A 102 -13.27 11.49 0.05
CA LYS A 102 -14.65 11.07 0.36
C LYS A 102 -14.70 9.87 1.31
N ASP A 103 -13.63 9.10 1.43
CA ASP A 103 -13.51 8.00 2.38
C ASP A 103 -12.79 8.52 3.65
N PRO A 104 -13.51 8.61 4.79
CA PRO A 104 -12.96 9.21 6.01
C PRO A 104 -11.75 8.45 6.58
N ARG A 105 -11.55 7.17 6.21
CA ARG A 105 -10.39 6.38 6.63
C ARG A 105 -9.07 7.03 6.22
N PHE A 106 -9.04 7.73 5.08
CA PHE A 106 -7.84 8.37 4.55
C PHE A 106 -7.54 9.74 5.16
N ALA A 107 -8.41 10.31 5.99
CA ALA A 107 -8.25 11.65 6.52
C ALA A 107 -6.92 11.85 7.29
N ARG A 108 -6.48 10.86 8.07
CA ARG A 108 -5.22 10.92 8.82
C ARG A 108 -4.01 10.84 7.90
N LEU A 109 -4.03 9.96 6.89
CA LEU A 109 -2.99 9.85 5.88
C LEU A 109 -2.82 11.16 5.10
N GLY A 110 -3.94 11.80 4.73
CA GLY A 110 -3.93 13.09 4.02
C GLY A 110 -3.28 14.25 4.79
N ARG A 111 -3.18 14.15 6.12
CA ARG A 111 -2.54 15.18 6.97
C ARG A 111 -1.07 14.92 7.27
N LEU A 112 -0.48 13.87 6.74
CA LEU A 112 0.93 13.56 7.02
C LEU A 112 1.92 14.47 6.30
N TYR A 113 1.43 15.26 5.35
CA TYR A 113 2.20 16.29 4.68
C TYR A 113 1.40 17.61 4.64
N LEU A 114 1.96 18.65 5.24
CA LEU A 114 1.36 19.99 5.33
C LEU A 114 2.30 21.08 4.76
N GLY A 115 3.39 20.65 4.09
CA GLY A 115 4.32 21.57 3.45
C GLY A 115 3.81 22.14 2.12
N GLU A 116 4.67 22.88 1.44
CA GLU A 116 4.39 23.38 0.10
C GLU A 116 4.17 22.23 -0.89
N ARG A 117 3.35 22.47 -1.89
CA ARG A 117 3.09 21.46 -2.94
C ARG A 117 4.38 21.03 -3.62
N GLN A 118 4.60 19.73 -3.68
CA GLN A 118 5.78 19.14 -4.31
C GLN A 118 5.51 18.86 -5.79
N ASP A 119 6.50 19.09 -6.64
CA ASP A 119 6.43 18.63 -8.04
C ASP A 119 6.78 17.15 -8.15
N LEU A 120 5.98 16.40 -8.91
CA LEU A 120 6.31 15.00 -9.22
C LEU A 120 7.59 14.90 -10.04
N LEU A 121 7.73 15.77 -11.06
CA LEU A 121 8.93 15.83 -11.89
C LEU A 121 9.98 16.71 -11.21
N SER A 122 11.24 16.33 -11.32
CA SER A 122 12.37 17.12 -10.81
C SER A 122 12.59 18.41 -11.61
N THR A 123 12.18 18.42 -12.88
CA THR A 123 12.32 19.56 -13.79
C THR A 123 11.15 19.61 -14.77
N GLY A 124 10.82 20.80 -15.27
CA GLY A 124 9.85 20.98 -16.35
C GLY A 124 8.38 20.80 -15.98
N SER A 125 8.03 20.72 -14.69
CA SER A 125 6.64 20.57 -14.24
C SER A 125 5.74 21.67 -14.79
N ASP A 126 6.14 22.94 -14.71
CA ASP A 126 5.31 24.06 -15.16
C ASP A 126 5.06 24.01 -16.67
N PHE A 127 6.08 23.68 -17.46
CA PHE A 127 5.94 23.53 -18.92
C PHE A 127 4.97 22.38 -19.26
N GLN A 128 5.11 21.23 -18.60
CA GLN A 128 4.23 20.09 -18.84
C GLN A 128 2.79 20.36 -18.40
N ILE A 129 2.59 21.04 -17.26
CA ILE A 129 1.25 21.43 -16.78
C ILE A 129 0.63 22.46 -17.70
N MET A 130 1.39 23.44 -18.18
CA MET A 130 0.89 24.42 -19.13
C MET A 130 0.41 23.74 -20.43
N ARG A 131 1.11 22.70 -20.89
CA ARG A 131 0.79 22.00 -22.15
C ARG A 131 -0.32 20.96 -22.00
N HIS A 132 -0.40 20.24 -20.89
CA HIS A 132 -1.24 19.05 -20.72
C HIS A 132 -2.27 19.19 -19.58
N GLY A 133 -2.26 20.32 -18.86
CA GLY A 133 -3.03 20.49 -17.64
C GLY A 133 -2.43 19.73 -16.46
N GLU A 134 -3.01 19.89 -15.29
CA GLU A 134 -2.71 19.10 -14.10
C GLU A 134 -3.60 17.86 -14.07
N ASP A 135 -3.06 16.73 -13.62
CA ASP A 135 -3.83 15.49 -13.42
C ASP A 135 -4.94 15.72 -12.38
N GLY A 136 -6.19 15.54 -12.80
CA GLY A 136 -7.37 15.81 -11.96
C GLY A 136 -7.43 14.99 -10.66
N ARG A 137 -6.73 13.84 -10.58
CA ARG A 137 -6.62 13.04 -9.36
C ARG A 137 -5.85 13.77 -8.27
N PHE A 138 -4.89 14.61 -8.66
CA PHE A 138 -3.95 15.32 -7.79
C PHE A 138 -4.21 16.83 -7.69
N ALA A 139 -5.10 17.36 -8.51
CA ALA A 139 -5.40 18.79 -8.52
C ALA A 139 -5.85 19.28 -7.13
N GLY A 140 -5.15 20.31 -6.60
CA GLY A 140 -5.38 20.84 -5.26
C GLY A 140 -4.81 20.01 -4.11
N SER A 141 -4.08 18.91 -4.40
CA SER A 141 -3.42 18.08 -3.38
C SER A 141 -2.01 18.60 -3.04
N SER A 142 -1.30 17.86 -2.20
CA SER A 142 0.11 18.10 -1.83
C SER A 142 1.11 17.85 -2.96
N LEU A 143 0.68 17.26 -4.08
CA LEU A 143 1.56 16.93 -5.20
C LEU A 143 1.04 17.55 -6.50
N ARG A 144 1.92 18.18 -7.28
CA ARG A 144 1.63 18.67 -8.63
C ARG A 144 2.05 17.61 -9.65
N VAL A 145 1.10 17.13 -10.42
CA VAL A 145 1.30 16.07 -11.40
C VAL A 145 0.79 16.54 -12.76
N PRO A 146 1.65 16.62 -13.80
CA PRO A 146 1.17 16.89 -15.16
C PRO A 146 0.26 15.76 -15.67
N GLY A 147 -0.81 16.12 -16.39
CA GLY A 147 -1.88 15.20 -16.81
C GLY A 147 -1.46 14.03 -17.71
N ASN A 148 -0.27 14.09 -18.31
CA ASN A 148 0.26 13.05 -19.19
C ASN A 148 1.27 12.09 -18.53
N VAL A 149 1.63 12.31 -17.25
CA VAL A 149 2.77 11.64 -16.60
C VAL A 149 2.36 10.34 -15.93
N LEU A 150 1.37 10.37 -15.04
CA LEU A 150 0.88 9.16 -14.37
C LEU A 150 -0.36 8.59 -15.10
N ARG A 151 -0.16 8.13 -16.33
CA ARG A 151 -1.26 7.55 -17.12
C ARG A 151 -1.84 6.30 -16.45
N ASP A 152 -3.14 6.09 -16.61
CA ASP A 152 -3.78 4.86 -16.16
C ASP A 152 -3.21 3.63 -16.87
N ARG A 153 -2.89 2.62 -16.08
CA ARG A 153 -2.25 1.37 -16.50
C ARG A 153 -3.08 0.17 -16.03
N LEU A 154 -4.35 0.15 -16.38
CA LEU A 154 -5.27 -0.91 -15.96
C LEU A 154 -4.82 -2.31 -16.42
N THR A 155 -4.12 -2.41 -17.58
CA THR A 155 -3.52 -3.65 -18.04
C THR A 155 -2.32 -4.11 -17.21
N ASP A 156 -1.69 -3.18 -16.49
CA ASP A 156 -0.56 -3.46 -15.60
C ASP A 156 -1.02 -3.79 -14.16
N VAL A 157 -2.33 -4.01 -13.95
CA VAL A 157 -2.91 -4.35 -12.65
C VAL A 157 -3.90 -5.50 -12.82
N LEU A 158 -3.80 -6.52 -11.96
CA LEU A 158 -4.71 -7.66 -12.01
C LEU A 158 -6.16 -7.24 -11.71
N PRO A 159 -7.17 -7.93 -12.23
CA PRO A 159 -8.54 -7.80 -11.79
C PRO A 159 -8.70 -8.18 -10.31
N VAL A 160 -9.61 -7.51 -9.59
CA VAL A 160 -9.89 -7.74 -8.14
C VAL A 160 -10.18 -9.22 -7.85
N THR A 161 -10.97 -9.88 -8.70
CA THR A 161 -11.32 -11.29 -8.58
C THR A 161 -10.10 -12.21 -8.66
N GLU A 162 -9.16 -11.86 -9.51
CA GLU A 162 -7.93 -12.66 -9.69
C GLU A 162 -6.98 -12.48 -8.51
N LEU A 163 -6.82 -11.26 -8.01
CA LEU A 163 -6.02 -11.03 -6.80
C LEU A 163 -6.64 -11.75 -5.58
N ALA A 164 -7.96 -11.74 -5.43
CA ALA A 164 -8.64 -12.44 -4.35
C ALA A 164 -8.43 -13.98 -4.39
N ARG A 165 -8.22 -14.55 -5.57
CA ARG A 165 -7.88 -15.98 -5.71
C ARG A 165 -6.43 -16.27 -5.31
N ARG A 166 -5.49 -15.37 -5.63
CA ARG A 166 -4.05 -15.58 -5.46
C ARG A 166 -3.53 -15.14 -4.09
N HIS A 167 -4.12 -14.08 -3.52
CA HIS A 167 -3.61 -13.42 -2.31
C HIS A 167 -4.59 -13.59 -1.13
N ARG A 168 -4.23 -14.45 -0.16
CA ARG A 168 -5.12 -14.81 0.95
C ARG A 168 -5.47 -13.62 1.84
N ALA A 169 -4.49 -12.80 2.21
CA ALA A 169 -4.77 -11.62 3.02
C ALA A 169 -5.75 -10.68 2.31
N PHE A 170 -5.60 -10.48 0.99
CA PHE A 170 -6.55 -9.71 0.21
C PHE A 170 -7.95 -10.35 0.22
N ARG A 171 -8.04 -11.68 0.05
CA ARG A 171 -9.33 -12.40 0.13
C ARG A 171 -10.03 -12.18 1.48
N TYR A 172 -9.29 -12.28 2.59
CA TYR A 172 -9.87 -12.01 3.91
C TYR A 172 -10.26 -10.54 4.08
N ARG A 173 -9.54 -9.60 3.48
CA ARG A 173 -9.93 -8.18 3.48
C ARG A 173 -11.22 -7.93 2.71
N VAL A 174 -11.50 -8.68 1.65
CA VAL A 174 -12.79 -8.62 0.95
C VAL A 174 -13.90 -9.17 1.84
N LEU A 175 -13.66 -10.24 2.60
CA LEU A 175 -14.67 -10.91 3.43
C LEU A 175 -15.01 -10.14 4.71
N ILE A 176 -14.01 -9.62 5.43
CA ILE A 176 -14.19 -9.04 6.77
C ILE A 176 -13.65 -7.61 6.93
N GLY A 177 -13.31 -6.98 5.81
CA GLY A 177 -12.75 -5.62 5.77
C GLY A 177 -11.23 -5.57 5.97
N PRO A 178 -10.59 -4.47 5.49
CA PRO A 178 -9.15 -4.27 5.57
C PRO A 178 -8.72 -3.96 7.01
N SER A 179 -8.15 -4.94 7.67
CA SER A 179 -7.74 -4.85 9.07
C SER A 179 -6.61 -5.83 9.39
N TYR A 180 -5.88 -5.57 10.47
CA TYR A 180 -4.91 -6.54 11.00
C TYR A 180 -5.54 -7.91 11.32
N ARG A 181 -6.83 -7.94 11.66
CA ARG A 181 -7.56 -9.19 11.90
C ARG A 181 -7.68 -10.01 10.61
N ALA A 182 -7.95 -9.37 9.47
CA ALA A 182 -8.01 -10.06 8.17
C ALA A 182 -6.66 -10.68 7.80
N ASP A 183 -5.58 -9.92 8.02
CA ASP A 183 -4.22 -10.39 7.76
C ASP A 183 -3.83 -11.55 8.71
N MET A 184 -4.29 -11.52 9.97
CA MET A 184 -4.10 -12.61 10.94
C MET A 184 -4.84 -13.90 10.52
N TRP A 185 -6.07 -13.78 10.03
CA TRP A 185 -6.80 -14.93 9.49
C TRP A 185 -6.07 -15.57 8.32
N ALA A 186 -5.53 -14.76 7.41
CA ALA A 186 -4.73 -15.26 6.29
C ALA A 186 -3.45 -15.96 6.77
N ALA A 187 -2.77 -15.36 7.74
CA ALA A 187 -1.50 -15.90 8.26
C ALA A 187 -1.69 -17.24 9.02
N ILE A 188 -2.73 -17.35 9.85
CA ILE A 188 -3.00 -18.59 10.61
C ILE A 188 -3.56 -19.70 9.72
N GLU A 189 -4.24 -19.36 8.63
CA GLU A 189 -4.67 -20.36 7.64
C GLU A 189 -3.46 -20.95 6.88
N LEU A 190 -2.42 -20.14 6.64
CA LEU A 190 -1.18 -20.58 6.01
C LEU A 190 -0.32 -21.42 6.95
N ASP A 191 -0.25 -21.02 8.21
CA ASP A 191 0.53 -21.68 9.24
C ASP A 191 -0.24 -21.73 10.57
N PRO A 192 -1.00 -22.80 10.80
CA PRO A 192 -1.78 -22.99 12.03
C PRO A 192 -0.93 -23.11 13.30
N THR A 193 0.37 -23.36 13.17
CA THR A 193 1.28 -23.56 14.31
C THR A 193 1.71 -22.26 14.97
N LEU A 194 1.55 -21.11 14.29
CA LEU A 194 1.94 -19.79 14.81
C LEU A 194 1.35 -19.55 16.21
N SER A 195 2.21 -19.16 17.15
CA SER A 195 1.78 -18.62 18.44
C SER A 195 1.05 -17.27 18.27
N ALA A 196 0.28 -16.86 19.26
CA ALA A 196 -0.37 -15.54 19.23
C ALA A 196 0.64 -14.38 19.12
N ALA A 197 1.82 -14.54 19.73
CA ALA A 197 2.89 -13.55 19.65
C ALA A 197 3.51 -13.47 18.24
N GLU A 198 3.75 -14.60 17.60
CA GLU A 198 4.27 -14.67 16.23
C GLU A 198 3.25 -14.13 15.22
N LEU A 199 1.98 -14.52 15.38
CA LEU A 199 0.89 -14.02 14.56
C LEU A 199 0.75 -12.50 14.64
N ALA A 200 0.78 -11.92 15.85
CA ALA A 200 0.75 -10.49 16.08
C ALA A 200 1.94 -9.79 15.41
N ARG A 201 3.14 -10.32 15.57
CA ARG A 201 4.37 -9.77 15.00
C ARG A 201 4.36 -9.82 13.47
N LYS A 202 4.01 -10.97 12.90
CA LYS A 202 3.96 -11.19 11.45
C LYS A 202 2.97 -10.27 10.74
N THR A 203 1.88 -9.92 11.42
CA THR A 203 0.80 -9.10 10.83
C THR A 203 0.76 -7.66 11.36
N TYR A 204 1.74 -7.27 12.18
CA TYR A 204 1.82 -5.94 12.83
C TYR A 204 0.62 -5.59 13.72
N GLY A 205 -0.15 -6.57 14.11
CA GLY A 205 -1.33 -6.37 14.93
C GLY A 205 -1.09 -6.53 16.43
N SER A 206 -2.14 -6.36 17.24
CA SER A 206 -2.02 -6.53 18.69
C SER A 206 -2.05 -8.00 19.10
N PHE A 207 -1.35 -8.33 20.19
CA PHE A 207 -1.41 -9.67 20.81
C PHE A 207 -2.83 -10.08 21.16
N ALA A 208 -3.63 -9.15 21.71
CA ALA A 208 -5.02 -9.42 22.08
C ALA A 208 -5.88 -9.82 20.86
N THR A 209 -5.67 -9.16 19.72
CA THR A 209 -6.36 -9.54 18.47
C THR A 209 -5.89 -10.89 17.97
N ALA A 210 -4.58 -11.16 18.00
CA ALA A 210 -4.01 -12.43 17.57
C ALA A 210 -4.50 -13.60 18.44
N TRP A 211 -4.57 -13.40 19.76
CA TRP A 211 -5.11 -14.41 20.69
C TRP A 211 -6.58 -14.74 20.37
N ARG A 212 -7.41 -13.71 20.12
CA ARG A 212 -8.81 -13.93 19.72
C ARG A 212 -8.92 -14.70 18.40
N VAL A 213 -8.12 -14.31 17.41
CA VAL A 213 -8.10 -15.01 16.10
C VAL A 213 -7.70 -16.48 16.27
N LYS A 214 -6.69 -16.79 17.09
CA LYS A 214 -6.30 -18.19 17.37
C LYS A 214 -7.42 -18.98 18.04
N ARG A 215 -8.07 -18.39 19.04
CA ARG A 215 -9.21 -19.00 19.70
C ARG A 215 -10.35 -19.30 18.71
N ASP A 216 -10.72 -18.29 17.90
CA ASP A 216 -11.79 -18.40 16.94
C ASP A 216 -11.43 -19.43 15.82
N PHE A 217 -10.16 -19.47 15.41
CA PHE A 217 -9.66 -20.44 14.44
C PHE A 217 -9.72 -21.89 14.97
N ALA A 218 -9.40 -22.09 16.24
CA ALA A 218 -9.48 -23.41 16.86
C ALA A 218 -10.93 -23.94 16.93
N ILE A 219 -11.92 -23.04 17.09
CA ILE A 219 -13.34 -23.41 17.05
C ILE A 219 -13.77 -23.89 15.66
N LEU A 220 -13.22 -23.28 14.61
CA LEU A 220 -13.59 -23.59 13.21
C LEU A 220 -12.86 -24.81 12.65
N ARG A 221 -11.78 -25.21 13.26
CA ARG A 221 -10.95 -26.38 12.88
C ARG A 221 -10.66 -27.22 14.12
N PRO A 222 -11.64 -27.99 14.59
CA PRO A 222 -11.46 -28.85 15.73
C PRO A 222 -10.47 -30.01 15.45
#